data_d476215b1b160b911f411eba7cf8e40e
#
_entry.id   d476215b1b160b911f411eba7cf8e40e
#
_cell.length_a   1.000
_cell.length_b   1.000
_cell.length_c   1.000
_cell.angle_alpha   90.00
_cell.angle_beta   90.00
_cell.angle_gamma   90.00
#
_symmetry.space_group_name_H-M   'P 1'
#
loop_
_entity.id
_entity.type
_entity.pdbx_description
1 polymer ?
#
loop_
_entity_poly.entity_id
_entity_poly.type
_entity_poly.pdbx_seq_one_letter_code
_entity_poly.pdbx_strand_id
1 'polypeptide(L)'
;QKTLIPEETKIVDNFKMDSTKIILCTDAGLASDEIKKFNVKDNRGFVITQSLKKLKDEYKQQVFNKSGWRIANDLRNVYNLNTIENDEELKEKYYDTLFYKIIETETKSVKQDLIITFCFRYYDYNRNIRNNQIERAKKSIETNNVTRKGKNQNDYRRLINSISSTDNGEIAENKYYTIN
;
A
#
# COMPACT_ATOMS: atom_id res chain seq x y z
N GLN A 1 13.12 -15.08 -5.73
CA GLN A 1 13.43 -15.12 -4.28
C GLN A 1 14.65 -15.97 -3.98
N LYS A 2 14.79 -17.16 -4.59
CA LYS A 2 15.92 -18.09 -4.34
C LYS A 2 17.29 -17.53 -4.78
N THR A 3 17.33 -16.49 -5.58
CA THR A 3 18.56 -15.91 -6.15
C THR A 3 19.08 -14.69 -5.38
N LEU A 4 18.25 -14.02 -4.58
CA LEU A 4 18.63 -12.76 -3.95
C LEU A 4 19.74 -12.93 -2.89
N ILE A 5 19.57 -13.88 -1.96
CA ILE A 5 20.57 -14.13 -0.90
C ILE A 5 21.95 -14.50 -1.49
N PRO A 6 22.05 -15.43 -2.48
CA PRO A 6 23.34 -15.73 -3.10
C PRO A 6 23.98 -14.53 -3.83
N GLU A 7 23.19 -13.70 -4.50
CA GLU A 7 23.71 -12.51 -5.18
C GLU A 7 24.16 -11.44 -4.18
N GLU A 8 23.41 -11.23 -3.12
CA GLU A 8 23.79 -10.32 -2.02
C GLU A 8 25.08 -10.77 -1.37
N THR A 9 25.24 -12.07 -1.09
CA THR A 9 26.47 -12.64 -0.55
C THR A 9 27.66 -12.40 -1.45
N LYS A 10 27.53 -12.65 -2.75
CA LYS A 10 28.61 -12.35 -3.74
C LYS A 10 29.00 -10.89 -3.75
N ILE A 11 28.03 -9.97 -3.65
CA ILE A 11 28.33 -8.51 -3.60
C ILE A 11 29.16 -8.20 -2.35
N VAL A 12 28.73 -8.70 -1.18
CA VAL A 12 29.44 -8.46 0.08
C VAL A 12 30.87 -9.00 0.00
N ASP A 13 31.05 -10.22 -0.48
CA ASP A 13 32.37 -10.87 -0.59
C ASP A 13 33.27 -10.14 -1.60
N ASN A 14 32.74 -9.79 -2.77
CA ASN A 14 33.49 -9.10 -3.82
C ASN A 14 33.99 -7.71 -3.40
N PHE A 15 33.19 -6.99 -2.62
CA PHE A 15 33.54 -5.64 -2.17
C PHE A 15 34.17 -5.62 -0.76
N LYS A 16 34.39 -6.77 -0.14
CA LYS A 16 34.98 -6.92 1.22
C LYS A 16 34.24 -6.04 2.26
N MET A 17 32.92 -6.13 2.25
CA MET A 17 32.03 -5.26 3.05
C MET A 17 31.73 -5.81 4.46
N ASP A 18 32.57 -6.68 4.99
CA ASP A 18 32.33 -7.40 6.27
C ASP A 18 32.11 -6.48 7.47
N SER A 19 32.76 -5.31 7.49
CA SER A 19 32.63 -4.31 8.55
C SER A 19 31.63 -3.18 8.21
N THR A 20 31.03 -3.21 7.04
CA THR A 20 30.16 -2.14 6.53
C THR A 20 28.71 -2.46 6.84
N LYS A 21 27.94 -1.46 7.33
CA LYS A 21 26.48 -1.59 7.48
C LYS A 21 25.81 -1.63 6.11
N ILE A 22 25.13 -2.74 5.81
CA ILE A 22 24.44 -2.98 4.55
C ILE A 22 22.93 -2.90 4.79
N ILE A 23 22.23 -2.12 3.96
CA ILE A 23 20.77 -2.02 4.01
C ILE A 23 20.20 -2.48 2.68
N LEU A 24 19.47 -3.60 2.69
CA LEU A 24 18.76 -4.10 1.52
C LEU A 24 17.47 -3.31 1.31
N CYS A 25 17.31 -2.72 0.13
CA CYS A 25 16.07 -2.04 -0.27
C CYS A 25 15.41 -2.82 -1.41
N THR A 26 14.19 -3.29 -1.19
CA THR A 26 13.43 -4.07 -2.21
C THR A 26 11.95 -3.73 -2.24
N ASP A 27 11.29 -4.17 -3.31
CA ASP A 27 9.84 -4.13 -3.43
C ASP A 27 9.17 -5.29 -2.66
N ALA A 28 7.83 -5.27 -2.62
CA ALA A 28 7.02 -6.28 -1.92
C ALA A 28 7.13 -7.70 -2.54
N GLY A 29 7.61 -7.83 -3.76
CA GLY A 29 7.80 -9.11 -4.44
C GLY A 29 8.94 -9.95 -3.85
N LEU A 30 9.89 -9.29 -3.18
CA LEU A 30 11.06 -9.92 -2.57
C LEU A 30 10.97 -10.02 -1.03
N ALA A 31 9.80 -9.72 -0.44
CA ALA A 31 9.56 -9.69 1.00
C ALA A 31 9.30 -11.09 1.60
N SER A 32 10.24 -12.02 1.52
CA SER A 32 10.12 -13.30 2.23
C SER A 32 10.70 -13.24 3.64
N ASP A 33 10.19 -14.10 4.54
CA ASP A 33 10.74 -14.21 5.91
C ASP A 33 12.20 -14.65 5.92
N GLU A 34 12.63 -15.44 4.96
CA GLU A 34 14.04 -15.84 4.78
C GLU A 34 14.94 -14.64 4.51
N ILE A 35 14.53 -13.77 3.58
CA ILE A 35 15.27 -12.55 3.22
C ILE A 35 15.35 -11.61 4.42
N LYS A 36 14.25 -11.43 5.14
CA LYS A 36 14.23 -10.62 6.37
C LYS A 36 15.16 -11.18 7.43
N LYS A 37 15.09 -12.49 7.72
CA LYS A 37 15.98 -13.15 8.68
C LYS A 37 17.44 -13.05 8.30
N PHE A 38 17.77 -13.15 7.03
CA PHE A 38 19.12 -12.98 6.53
C PHE A 38 19.63 -11.55 6.75
N ASN A 39 18.75 -10.56 6.53
CA ASN A 39 19.08 -9.15 6.61
C ASN A 39 18.85 -8.48 7.98
N VAL A 40 18.68 -9.24 9.06
CA VAL A 40 18.74 -8.74 10.45
C VAL A 40 19.95 -9.24 11.22
N LYS A 41 20.81 -10.02 10.56
CA LYS A 41 22.04 -10.56 11.16
C LYS A 41 23.22 -9.65 10.87
N ASP A 42 24.19 -9.66 11.76
CA ASP A 42 25.43 -8.92 11.63
C ASP A 42 25.18 -7.39 11.44
N ASN A 43 25.93 -6.74 10.57
CA ASN A 43 25.76 -5.32 10.22
C ASN A 43 24.72 -5.09 9.11
N ARG A 44 23.68 -5.91 8.99
CA ARG A 44 22.67 -5.82 7.94
C ARG A 44 21.37 -5.22 8.43
N GLY A 45 20.62 -4.66 7.51
CA GLY A 45 19.26 -4.17 7.70
C GLY A 45 18.46 -4.28 6.42
N PHE A 46 17.16 -4.05 6.49
CA PHE A 46 16.32 -4.03 5.30
C PHE A 46 15.26 -2.93 5.33
N VAL A 47 14.90 -2.44 4.14
CA VAL A 47 13.74 -1.61 3.88
C VAL A 47 12.95 -2.27 2.73
N ILE A 48 11.76 -2.76 3.03
CA ILE A 48 10.96 -3.53 2.08
C ILE A 48 9.55 -2.95 2.01
N THR A 49 9.04 -2.69 0.81
CA THR A 49 7.66 -2.23 0.68
C THR A 49 6.68 -3.30 1.11
N GLN A 50 5.66 -2.92 1.88
CA GLN A 50 4.63 -3.82 2.38
C GLN A 50 3.27 -3.49 1.76
N SER A 51 2.60 -4.50 1.18
CA SER A 51 1.24 -4.32 0.68
C SER A 51 0.23 -4.16 1.81
N LEU A 52 -0.50 -3.04 1.83
CA LEU A 52 -1.58 -2.79 2.80
C LEU A 52 -2.66 -3.89 2.78
N LYS A 53 -2.97 -4.45 1.61
CA LYS A 53 -3.96 -5.53 1.47
C LYS A 53 -3.58 -6.79 2.23
N LYS A 54 -2.29 -7.06 2.39
CA LYS A 54 -1.74 -8.25 3.06
C LYS A 54 -1.45 -8.04 4.55
N LEU A 55 -1.64 -6.83 5.08
CA LEU A 55 -1.49 -6.56 6.50
C LEU A 55 -2.61 -7.24 7.30
N LYS A 56 -2.31 -7.64 8.52
CA LYS A 56 -3.30 -8.06 9.50
C LYS A 56 -4.20 -6.89 9.87
N ASP A 57 -5.45 -7.18 10.23
CA ASP A 57 -6.46 -6.15 10.48
C ASP A 57 -6.10 -5.25 11.68
N GLU A 58 -5.45 -5.78 12.71
CA GLU A 58 -4.92 -5.01 13.85
C GLU A 58 -3.98 -3.87 13.41
N TYR A 59 -3.09 -4.14 12.43
CA TYR A 59 -2.20 -3.13 11.87
C TYR A 59 -2.94 -2.20 10.89
N LYS A 60 -3.89 -2.71 10.11
CA LYS A 60 -4.73 -1.87 9.24
C LYS A 60 -5.47 -0.80 10.04
N GLN A 61 -6.06 -1.16 11.19
CA GLN A 61 -6.72 -0.19 12.06
C GLN A 61 -5.77 0.93 12.51
N GLN A 62 -4.54 0.59 12.87
CA GLN A 62 -3.53 1.58 13.25
C GLN A 62 -3.08 2.45 12.05
N VAL A 63 -2.93 1.83 10.87
CA VAL A 63 -2.58 2.55 9.63
C VAL A 63 -3.64 3.59 9.26
N PHE A 64 -4.93 3.21 9.34
CA PHE A 64 -6.03 4.10 8.97
C PHE A 64 -6.44 5.09 10.07
N ASN A 65 -5.91 4.96 11.27
CA ASN A 65 -6.12 5.94 12.32
C ASN A 65 -5.52 7.29 11.91
N LYS A 66 -6.33 8.33 11.91
CA LYS A 66 -5.94 9.69 11.48
C LYS A 66 -5.10 10.44 12.50
N SER A 67 -4.97 9.96 13.74
CA SER A 67 -4.16 10.57 14.80
C SER A 67 -2.78 9.93 14.90
N GLY A 68 -1.84 10.64 15.55
CA GLY A 68 -0.50 10.12 15.83
C GLY A 68 0.51 10.24 14.69
N TRP A 69 0.25 11.13 13.73
CA TRP A 69 1.16 11.38 12.61
C TRP A 69 2.25 12.39 12.98
N ARG A 70 3.42 12.26 12.38
CA ARG A 70 4.59 13.11 12.58
C ARG A 70 5.15 13.58 11.24
N ILE A 71 5.98 14.63 11.31
CA ILE A 71 6.75 15.15 10.17
C ILE A 71 8.24 15.00 10.51
N ALA A 72 9.08 14.62 9.55
CA ALA A 72 10.50 14.35 9.79
C ALA A 72 11.26 15.52 10.40
N ASN A 73 10.92 16.74 10.00
CA ASN A 73 11.56 17.97 10.47
C ASN A 73 10.88 18.61 11.71
N ASP A 74 9.83 17.94 12.24
CA ASP A 74 9.11 18.39 13.42
C ASP A 74 8.78 17.18 14.32
N LEU A 75 9.77 16.76 15.08
CA LEU A 75 9.67 15.60 15.95
C LEU A 75 8.87 15.86 17.23
N ARG A 76 8.61 17.14 17.58
CA ARG A 76 7.92 17.50 18.81
C ARG A 76 6.40 17.42 18.68
N ASN A 77 5.89 17.75 17.49
CA ASN A 77 4.46 17.81 17.27
C ASN A 77 3.89 16.48 16.75
N VAL A 78 2.66 16.23 17.16
CA VAL A 78 1.86 15.09 16.70
C VAL A 78 0.62 15.64 16.01
N TYR A 79 0.38 15.18 14.81
CA TYR A 79 -0.65 15.68 13.92
C TYR A 79 -1.84 14.74 13.83
N ASN A 80 -3.03 15.33 13.66
CA ASN A 80 -4.25 14.63 13.32
C ASN A 80 -4.66 15.00 11.90
N LEU A 81 -4.66 14.02 10.99
CA LEU A 81 -4.98 14.27 9.59
C LEU A 81 -6.44 14.75 9.38
N ASN A 82 -7.39 14.35 10.26
CA ASN A 82 -8.76 14.87 10.15
C ASN A 82 -8.83 16.38 10.43
N THR A 83 -8.08 16.85 11.42
CA THR A 83 -8.03 18.30 11.71
C THR A 83 -7.48 19.07 10.52
N ILE A 84 -6.42 18.54 9.88
CA ILE A 84 -5.81 19.18 8.71
C ILE A 84 -6.75 19.08 7.49
N GLU A 85 -7.40 17.93 7.28
CA GLU A 85 -8.28 17.70 6.12
C GLU A 85 -9.52 18.60 6.15
N ASN A 86 -10.03 18.96 7.35
CA ASN A 86 -11.22 19.78 7.55
C ASN A 86 -10.95 21.30 7.66
N ASP A 87 -9.69 21.71 7.59
CA ASP A 87 -9.27 23.11 7.65
C ASP A 87 -8.50 23.43 6.35
N GLU A 88 -9.07 24.30 5.52
CA GLU A 88 -8.53 24.61 4.20
C GLU A 88 -7.13 25.25 4.28
N GLU A 89 -6.90 26.14 5.24
CA GLU A 89 -5.60 26.79 5.41
C GLU A 89 -4.52 25.78 5.85
N LEU A 90 -4.88 24.91 6.81
CA LEU A 90 -3.96 23.85 7.25
C LEU A 90 -3.71 22.84 6.14
N LYS A 91 -4.74 22.49 5.37
CA LYS A 91 -4.60 21.54 4.24
C LYS A 91 -3.69 22.12 3.16
N GLU A 92 -3.83 23.39 2.80
CA GLU A 92 -2.96 24.06 1.85
C GLU A 92 -1.51 24.11 2.37
N LYS A 93 -1.33 24.52 3.62
CA LYS A 93 -0.01 24.57 4.27
C LYS A 93 0.73 23.24 4.26
N TYR A 94 0.01 22.15 4.49
CA TYR A 94 0.59 20.80 4.61
C TYR A 94 0.35 19.91 3.38
N TYR A 95 -0.11 20.46 2.25
CA TYR A 95 -0.54 19.71 1.09
C TYR A 95 0.55 18.78 0.52
N ASP A 96 1.78 19.27 0.44
CA ASP A 96 2.96 18.54 -0.06
C ASP A 96 3.79 17.89 1.04
N THR A 97 3.34 18.01 2.30
CA THR A 97 4.08 17.48 3.44
C THR A 97 3.97 15.97 3.52
N LEU A 98 5.11 15.30 3.72
CA LEU A 98 5.16 13.88 3.99
C LEU A 98 5.00 13.63 5.50
N PHE A 99 3.84 13.14 5.88
CA PHE A 99 3.58 12.63 7.23
C PHE A 99 4.04 11.19 7.33
N TYR A 100 4.49 10.78 8.51
CA TYR A 100 4.83 9.40 8.78
C TYR A 100 4.32 8.93 10.13
N LYS A 101 4.20 7.63 10.28
CA LYS A 101 3.89 6.92 11.52
C LYS A 101 4.71 5.65 11.57
N ILE A 102 5.19 5.30 12.75
CA ILE A 102 5.92 4.06 12.99
C ILE A 102 5.08 3.17 13.87
N ILE A 103 4.91 1.92 13.47
CA ILE A 103 4.24 0.87 14.23
C ILE A 103 5.24 -0.26 14.42
N GLU A 104 5.59 -0.54 15.66
CA GLU A 104 6.40 -1.72 15.98
C GLU A 104 5.59 -2.98 15.68
N THR A 105 6.19 -3.87 14.92
CA THR A 105 5.55 -5.14 14.57
C THR A 105 6.51 -6.29 14.83
N GLU A 106 5.94 -7.40 15.25
CA GLU A 106 6.70 -8.63 15.42
C GLU A 106 6.08 -9.72 14.54
N THR A 107 6.88 -10.23 13.64
CA THR A 107 6.55 -11.50 12.97
C THR A 107 7.16 -12.64 13.79
N LYS A 108 6.73 -13.89 13.55
CA LYS A 108 7.24 -15.08 14.26
C LYS A 108 8.78 -15.19 14.34
N SER A 109 9.52 -14.36 13.65
CA SER A 109 10.94 -14.51 13.43
C SER A 109 11.76 -13.21 13.40
N VAL A 110 11.12 -12.03 13.26
CA VAL A 110 11.84 -10.77 13.09
C VAL A 110 11.04 -9.63 13.73
N LYS A 111 11.67 -8.88 14.64
CA LYS A 111 11.17 -7.57 15.07
C LYS A 111 11.46 -6.57 13.96
N GLN A 112 10.46 -5.79 13.58
CA GLN A 112 10.56 -4.80 12.49
C GLN A 112 9.62 -3.64 12.74
N ASP A 113 9.98 -2.48 12.22
CA ASP A 113 9.12 -1.31 12.21
C ASP A 113 8.34 -1.23 10.90
N LEU A 114 7.05 -1.02 10.99
CA LEU A 114 6.20 -0.68 9.85
C LEU A 114 6.14 0.85 9.76
N ILE A 115 6.82 1.42 8.76
CA ILE A 115 6.79 2.85 8.49
C ILE A 115 5.67 3.13 7.49
N ILE A 116 4.69 3.92 7.92
CA ILE A 116 3.58 4.36 7.09
C ILE A 116 3.81 5.81 6.71
N THR A 117 3.61 6.13 5.43
CA THR A 117 3.69 7.50 4.95
C THR A 117 2.36 7.95 4.35
N PHE A 118 2.06 9.24 4.49
CA PHE A 118 0.88 9.89 3.95
C PHE A 118 1.23 11.29 3.43
N CYS A 119 0.62 11.68 2.31
CA CYS A 119 0.73 13.02 1.74
C CYS A 119 -0.62 13.37 1.08
N PHE A 120 -1.18 14.56 1.37
CA PHE A 120 -2.48 14.98 0.84
C PHE A 120 -2.47 15.05 -0.68
N ARG A 121 -1.41 15.53 -1.33
CA ARG A 121 -1.29 15.57 -2.78
C ARG A 121 -1.43 14.18 -3.42
N TYR A 122 -0.74 13.18 -2.88
CA TYR A 122 -0.84 11.80 -3.38
C TYR A 122 -2.20 11.17 -3.09
N TYR A 123 -2.80 11.51 -1.95
CA TYR A 123 -4.14 11.06 -1.60
C TYR A 123 -5.17 11.61 -2.58
N ASP A 124 -5.20 12.92 -2.81
CA ASP A 124 -6.13 13.58 -3.74
C ASP A 124 -5.91 13.09 -5.20
N TYR A 125 -4.65 12.92 -5.62
CA TYR A 125 -4.34 12.36 -6.93
C TYR A 125 -4.93 10.95 -7.12
N ASN A 126 -4.70 10.05 -6.16
CA ASN A 126 -5.24 8.68 -6.24
C ASN A 126 -6.77 8.65 -6.13
N ARG A 127 -7.36 9.53 -5.31
CA ARG A 127 -8.81 9.70 -5.19
C ARG A 127 -9.43 10.13 -6.51
N ASN A 128 -8.82 11.08 -7.21
CA ASN A 128 -9.29 11.53 -8.53
C ASN A 128 -9.21 10.41 -9.57
N ILE A 129 -8.12 9.65 -9.61
CA ILE A 129 -8.03 8.46 -10.48
C ILE A 129 -9.17 7.49 -10.17
N ARG A 130 -9.40 7.18 -8.89
CA ARG A 130 -10.45 6.26 -8.46
C ARG A 130 -11.85 6.76 -8.85
N ASN A 131 -12.13 8.03 -8.62
CA ASN A 131 -13.41 8.65 -8.98
C ASN A 131 -13.66 8.57 -10.48
N ASN A 132 -12.66 8.89 -11.30
CA ASN A 132 -12.75 8.78 -12.76
C ASN A 132 -12.99 7.32 -13.21
N GLN A 133 -12.41 6.34 -12.54
CA GLN A 133 -12.69 4.93 -12.82
C GLN A 133 -14.14 4.56 -12.47
N ILE A 134 -14.65 5.03 -11.33
CA ILE A 134 -16.04 4.79 -10.90
C ILE A 134 -17.02 5.39 -11.90
N GLU A 135 -16.82 6.64 -12.33
CA GLU A 135 -17.69 7.29 -13.31
C GLU A 135 -17.70 6.56 -14.67
N ARG A 136 -16.54 6.12 -15.14
CA ARG A 136 -16.46 5.30 -16.37
C ARG A 136 -17.14 3.94 -16.20
N ALA A 137 -17.04 3.34 -15.01
CA ALA A 137 -17.71 2.08 -14.73
C ALA A 137 -19.24 2.25 -14.73
N LYS A 138 -19.77 3.29 -14.07
CA LYS A 138 -21.20 3.64 -14.06
C LYS A 138 -21.71 3.83 -15.47
N LYS A 139 -21.06 4.68 -16.25
CA LYS A 139 -21.44 4.94 -17.65
C LYS A 139 -21.45 3.68 -18.51
N SER A 140 -20.48 2.78 -18.31
CA SER A 140 -20.43 1.51 -19.04
C SER A 140 -21.60 0.58 -18.70
N ILE A 141 -22.07 0.59 -17.45
CA ILE A 141 -23.26 -0.16 -17.02
C ILE A 141 -24.52 0.46 -17.60
N GLU A 142 -24.70 1.78 -17.50
CA GLU A 142 -25.86 2.51 -18.01
C GLU A 142 -26.04 2.32 -19.51
N THR A 143 -24.96 2.34 -20.27
CA THR A 143 -24.99 2.14 -21.73
C THR A 143 -25.01 0.68 -22.14
N ASN A 144 -25.08 -0.26 -21.20
CA ASN A 144 -24.99 -1.72 -21.42
C ASN A 144 -23.77 -2.14 -22.25
N ASN A 145 -22.68 -1.37 -22.17
CA ASN A 145 -21.42 -1.61 -22.90
C ASN A 145 -20.35 -2.15 -21.96
N VAL A 146 -20.66 -3.26 -21.30
CA VAL A 146 -19.73 -3.93 -20.38
C VAL A 146 -18.93 -4.97 -21.13
N THR A 147 -17.70 -4.66 -21.45
CA THR A 147 -16.77 -5.58 -22.11
C THR A 147 -15.94 -6.39 -21.09
N ARG A 148 -15.17 -7.36 -21.58
CA ARG A 148 -14.30 -8.20 -20.74
C ARG A 148 -13.37 -7.35 -19.87
N LYS A 149 -13.14 -7.78 -18.61
CA LYS A 149 -12.21 -7.11 -17.67
C LYS A 149 -10.83 -6.91 -18.29
N GLY A 150 -10.31 -5.70 -18.17
CA GLY A 150 -8.94 -5.41 -18.55
C GLY A 150 -7.92 -5.93 -17.54
N LYS A 151 -6.67 -6.05 -17.98
CA LYS A 151 -5.56 -6.51 -17.11
C LYS A 151 -4.87 -5.36 -16.38
N ASN A 152 -4.97 -4.12 -16.87
CA ASN A 152 -4.33 -2.96 -16.27
C ASN A 152 -4.95 -2.64 -14.89
N GLN A 153 -4.13 -2.24 -13.92
CA GLN A 153 -4.57 -1.85 -12.58
C GLN A 153 -5.55 -0.68 -12.59
N ASN A 154 -5.41 0.24 -13.52
CA ASN A 154 -6.24 1.44 -13.66
C ASN A 154 -7.46 1.23 -14.57
N ASP A 155 -7.72 0.01 -15.03
CA ASP A 155 -8.88 -0.27 -15.87
C ASP A 155 -10.17 -0.27 -15.05
N TYR A 156 -11.12 0.63 -15.39
CA TYR A 156 -12.39 0.77 -14.70
C TYR A 156 -13.24 -0.50 -14.69
N ARG A 157 -13.09 -1.37 -15.72
CA ARG A 157 -13.82 -2.64 -15.82
C ARG A 157 -13.53 -3.60 -14.69
N ARG A 158 -12.42 -3.41 -13.95
CA ARG A 158 -12.10 -4.17 -12.75
C ARG A 158 -13.03 -3.86 -11.58
N LEU A 159 -13.73 -2.73 -11.62
CA LEU A 159 -14.69 -2.31 -10.60
C LEU A 159 -16.09 -2.88 -10.84
N ILE A 160 -16.33 -3.51 -11.98
CA ILE A 160 -17.64 -4.02 -12.36
C ILE A 160 -17.70 -5.50 -12.01
N ASN A 161 -18.67 -5.86 -11.18
CA ASN A 161 -19.06 -7.24 -10.90
C ASN A 161 -20.28 -7.61 -11.73
N SER A 162 -20.28 -8.79 -12.34
CA SER A 162 -21.45 -9.37 -12.97
C SER A 162 -22.14 -10.30 -11.98
N ILE A 163 -23.44 -10.10 -11.77
CA ILE A 163 -24.32 -10.99 -11.03
C ILE A 163 -25.09 -11.82 -12.07
N SER A 164 -24.93 -13.14 -12.03
CA SER A 164 -25.52 -14.05 -13.00
C SER A 164 -26.62 -14.95 -12.43
N SER A 165 -26.93 -14.82 -11.14
CA SER A 165 -27.99 -15.58 -10.46
C SER A 165 -28.96 -14.65 -9.74
N THR A 166 -30.22 -15.03 -9.68
CA THR A 166 -31.21 -14.42 -8.81
C THR A 166 -31.04 -14.94 -7.38
N ASP A 167 -31.65 -14.28 -6.39
CA ASP A 167 -31.62 -14.69 -4.97
C ASP A 167 -32.21 -16.10 -4.73
N ASN A 168 -32.98 -16.62 -5.70
CA ASN A 168 -33.59 -17.96 -5.67
C ASN A 168 -32.74 -19.03 -6.35
N GLY A 169 -31.53 -18.73 -6.80
CA GLY A 169 -30.65 -19.67 -7.48
C GLY A 169 -31.00 -19.93 -8.96
N GLU A 170 -31.99 -19.23 -9.52
CA GLU A 170 -32.32 -19.29 -10.93
C GLU A 170 -31.30 -18.52 -11.75
N ILE A 171 -31.02 -18.99 -12.98
CA ILE A 171 -30.14 -18.26 -13.91
C ILE A 171 -30.92 -17.04 -14.42
N ALA A 172 -30.45 -15.84 -14.09
CA ALA A 172 -31.07 -14.63 -14.61
C ALA A 172 -30.96 -14.56 -16.13
N GLU A 173 -32.08 -14.33 -16.82
CA GLU A 173 -32.07 -14.10 -18.28
C GLU A 173 -31.23 -12.89 -18.69
N ASN A 174 -31.10 -11.88 -17.78
CA ASN A 174 -30.25 -10.71 -17.96
C ASN A 174 -29.13 -10.67 -16.90
N LYS A 175 -27.94 -10.30 -17.34
CA LYS A 175 -26.81 -10.07 -16.41
C LYS A 175 -26.97 -8.70 -15.76
N TYR A 176 -26.95 -8.69 -14.43
CA TYR A 176 -26.87 -7.46 -13.63
C TYR A 176 -25.41 -7.13 -13.32
N TYR A 177 -25.11 -5.83 -13.27
CA TYR A 177 -23.77 -5.33 -12.96
C TYR A 177 -23.82 -4.41 -11.76
N THR A 178 -22.84 -4.57 -10.85
CA THR A 178 -22.68 -3.71 -9.68
C THR A 178 -21.25 -3.18 -9.62
N ILE A 179 -21.07 -2.07 -8.92
CA ILE A 179 -19.74 -1.49 -8.66
C ILE A 179 -19.27 -1.97 -7.29
N ASN A 180 -18.00 -2.41 -7.21
CA ASN A 180 -17.30 -2.82 -5.98
C ASN A 180 -16.94 -1.64 -5.09
#